data_9479bd8c93710064e92fe2c6b3832300
#
_entry.id   9479bd8c93710064e92fe2c6b3832300
#
_cell.length_a   1.000
_cell.length_b   1.000
_cell.length_c   1.000
_cell.angle_alpha   90.00
_cell.angle_beta   90.00
_cell.angle_gamma   90.00
#
_symmetry.space_group_name_H-M   'P 1'
#
loop_
_entity.id
_entity.type
_entity.pdbx_description
1 polymer ?
#
loop_
_entity_poly.entity_id
_entity_poly.type
_entity_poly.pdbx_seq_one_letter_code
_entity_poly.pdbx_strand_id
1 'polypeptide(L)'
;MQGETTEGADQGEKTISGPDTKKFLQKWSTVKIEFQPIGTLHSPFQELEGMPIQPAGARGVVGRAEILPQYAEGLKDLDGFSHIILLYHFHRSTGFKLTVTPFLDTRPRGLFATRAPKRPNAIGMSVVRLTGIEGVTLTIEDIDVLDGTPLLDIKPYVPAFDPQTKIRTGWLATATGRAEGHRSDDRFT
;
A
#
# COMPACT_ATOMS: atom_id res chain seq x y z
N MET A 1 -16.04 20.80 52.41
CA MET A 1 -14.92 19.95 52.87
C MET A 1 -14.80 18.75 51.94
N GLN A 2 -13.58 18.49 51.51
CA GLN A 2 -13.09 17.38 50.66
C GLN A 2 -13.56 17.52 49.20
N GLY A 3 -12.82 17.85 48.22
CA GLY A 3 -11.42 17.73 47.85
C GLY A 3 -11.18 16.37 47.14
N GLU A 4 -11.61 16.20 45.83
CA GLU A 4 -11.19 15.09 45.01
C GLU A 4 -10.21 15.59 43.93
N THR A 5 -8.96 15.20 44.12
CA THR A 5 -7.87 15.41 43.24
C THR A 5 -7.99 14.38 42.09
N THR A 6 -8.12 14.88 40.86
CA THR A 6 -7.99 14.07 39.66
C THR A 6 -6.51 13.76 39.42
N GLU A 7 -6.11 12.52 39.62
CA GLU A 7 -4.83 11.97 39.19
C GLU A 7 -4.79 11.93 37.67
N GLY A 8 -3.88 12.69 37.11
CA GLY A 8 -3.52 12.61 35.70
C GLY A 8 -2.77 11.29 35.43
N ALA A 9 -3.32 10.43 34.59
CA ALA A 9 -2.63 9.26 34.09
C ALA A 9 -1.52 9.68 33.13
N ASP A 10 -0.29 9.69 33.64
CA ASP A 10 0.95 9.72 32.87
C ASP A 10 1.02 8.43 32.02
N GLN A 11 0.74 8.51 30.74
CA GLN A 11 0.99 7.43 29.79
C GLN A 11 2.48 7.48 29.43
N GLY A 12 3.30 6.87 30.30
CA GLY A 12 4.72 6.69 30.10
C GLY A 12 5.02 6.03 28.74
N GLU A 13 5.74 6.77 27.94
CA GLU A 13 6.37 6.33 26.71
C GLU A 13 7.24 5.10 26.99
N LYS A 14 6.78 3.91 26.59
CA LYS A 14 7.55 2.67 26.72
C LYS A 14 8.74 2.72 25.77
N THR A 15 9.82 3.31 26.23
CA THR A 15 11.12 3.27 25.56
C THR A 15 11.61 1.82 25.58
N ILE A 16 11.65 1.16 24.42
CA ILE A 16 12.25 -0.16 24.27
C ILE A 16 13.77 0.04 24.34
N SER A 17 14.35 -0.09 25.51
CA SER A 17 15.80 0.03 25.75
C SER A 17 16.36 -1.32 26.22
N GLY A 18 17.07 -2.00 25.33
CA GLY A 18 17.87 -3.17 25.64
C GLY A 18 19.22 -3.11 24.89
N PRO A 19 20.29 -3.77 25.40
CA PRO A 19 21.60 -3.77 24.73
C PRO A 19 21.55 -4.32 23.29
N ASP A 20 20.62 -5.22 22.98
CA ASP A 20 20.42 -5.76 21.64
C ASP A 20 19.77 -4.76 20.68
N THR A 21 18.93 -3.84 21.19
CA THR A 21 18.29 -2.80 20.36
C THR A 21 19.31 -1.82 19.78
N LYS A 22 20.33 -1.42 20.56
CA LYS A 22 21.41 -0.54 20.08
C LYS A 22 22.24 -1.21 18.99
N LYS A 23 22.62 -2.46 19.15
CA LYS A 23 23.36 -3.24 18.14
C LYS A 23 22.51 -3.43 16.87
N PHE A 24 21.22 -3.74 17.02
CA PHE A 24 20.29 -3.87 15.90
C PHE A 24 20.19 -2.55 15.11
N LEU A 25 19.93 -1.44 15.79
CA LEU A 25 19.84 -0.12 15.16
C LEU A 25 21.13 0.28 14.47
N GLN A 26 22.29 0.04 15.09
CA GLN A 26 23.60 0.36 14.52
C GLN A 26 23.87 -0.46 13.25
N LYS A 27 23.47 -1.73 13.19
CA LYS A 27 23.65 -2.60 12.03
C LYS A 27 22.84 -2.12 10.81
N TRP A 28 21.61 -1.63 11.02
CA TRP A 28 20.68 -1.28 9.94
C TRP A 28 20.63 0.21 9.62
N SER A 29 21.12 1.08 10.51
CA SER A 29 21.11 2.54 10.29
C SER A 29 21.96 3.01 9.10
N THR A 30 22.91 2.20 8.64
CA THR A 30 23.78 2.48 7.50
C THR A 30 23.40 1.74 6.22
N VAL A 31 22.40 0.83 6.28
CA VAL A 31 21.97 0.06 5.11
C VAL A 31 20.98 0.90 4.31
N LYS A 32 21.38 1.31 3.12
CA LYS A 32 20.53 1.90 2.10
C LYS A 32 20.06 0.79 1.15
N ILE A 33 18.75 0.67 0.97
CA ILE A 33 18.15 -0.24 -0.01
C ILE A 33 17.63 0.62 -1.16
N GLU A 34 18.13 0.34 -2.36
CA GLU A 34 17.71 1.04 -3.59
C GLU A 34 16.88 0.09 -4.45
N PHE A 35 15.77 0.60 -4.95
CA PHE A 35 14.94 -0.08 -5.93
C PHE A 35 14.97 0.72 -7.24
N GLN A 36 14.97 0.00 -8.36
CA GLN A 36 14.81 0.59 -9.68
C GLN A 36 13.43 0.23 -10.22
N PRO A 37 12.69 1.20 -10.79
CA PRO A 37 11.46 0.88 -11.48
C PRO A 37 11.69 -0.08 -12.64
N ILE A 38 10.85 -1.08 -12.76
CA ILE A 38 10.83 -2.01 -13.90
C ILE A 38 9.89 -1.52 -15.01
N GLY A 39 9.10 -0.47 -14.75
CA GLY A 39 8.11 0.07 -15.67
C GLY A 39 7.31 1.20 -15.02
N THR A 40 6.24 1.58 -15.70
CA THR A 40 5.31 2.65 -15.29
C THR A 40 3.88 2.13 -15.36
N LEU A 41 3.08 2.48 -14.35
CA LEU A 41 1.64 2.23 -14.33
C LEU A 41 0.91 3.46 -14.86
N HIS A 42 -0.02 3.24 -15.78
CA HIS A 42 -0.91 4.24 -16.35
C HIS A 42 -2.35 3.95 -15.97
N SER A 43 -3.04 4.99 -15.55
CA SER A 43 -4.43 4.94 -15.12
C SER A 43 -5.18 6.21 -15.52
N PRO A 44 -6.51 6.27 -15.43
CA PRO A 44 -7.26 7.50 -15.66
C PRO A 44 -7.12 8.54 -14.54
N PHE A 45 -6.46 8.22 -13.42
CA PHE A 45 -6.37 9.09 -12.25
C PHE A 45 -5.15 10.00 -12.33
N GLN A 46 -5.37 11.31 -12.49
CA GLN A 46 -4.33 12.33 -12.58
C GLN A 46 -4.07 13.02 -11.24
N GLU A 47 -5.05 13.02 -10.34
CA GLU A 47 -5.00 13.67 -9.04
C GLU A 47 -5.27 12.67 -7.92
N LEU A 48 -4.71 12.97 -6.71
CA LEU A 48 -4.89 12.11 -5.53
C LEU A 48 -6.32 12.16 -4.99
N GLU A 49 -7.00 13.29 -5.13
CA GLU A 49 -8.37 13.47 -4.66
C GLU A 49 -9.38 12.75 -5.57
N GLY A 50 -10.37 12.11 -4.97
CA GLY A 50 -11.43 11.42 -5.70
C GLY A 50 -11.06 10.04 -6.24
N MET A 51 -9.84 9.56 -6.00
CA MET A 51 -9.41 8.21 -6.40
C MET A 51 -10.08 7.11 -5.57
N PRO A 52 -10.23 5.90 -6.13
CA PRO A 52 -10.47 4.71 -5.32
C PRO A 52 -9.35 4.50 -4.30
N ILE A 53 -9.71 4.15 -3.08
CA ILE A 53 -8.72 3.92 -2.00
C ILE A 53 -8.15 2.50 -1.97
N GLN A 54 -8.76 1.59 -2.71
CA GLN A 54 -8.37 0.17 -2.87
C GLN A 54 -8.91 -0.37 -4.20
N PRO A 55 -8.35 -1.45 -4.76
CA PRO A 55 -8.82 -2.06 -6.01
C PRO A 55 -10.31 -2.40 -5.99
N ALA A 56 -10.87 -2.78 -4.84
CA ALA A 56 -12.30 -3.05 -4.70
C ALA A 56 -13.20 -1.85 -5.08
N GLY A 57 -12.70 -0.61 -4.94
CA GLY A 57 -13.37 0.61 -5.38
C GLY A 57 -13.08 1.02 -6.82
N ALA A 58 -12.17 0.30 -7.49
CA ALA A 58 -11.73 0.56 -8.86
C ALA A 58 -12.24 -0.51 -9.85
N ARG A 59 -13.29 -1.25 -9.51
CA ARG A 59 -13.79 -2.35 -10.36
C ARG A 59 -14.07 -1.89 -11.79
N GLY A 60 -13.48 -2.60 -12.76
CA GLY A 60 -13.61 -2.31 -14.19
C GLY A 60 -12.81 -1.09 -14.66
N VAL A 61 -12.05 -0.42 -13.79
CA VAL A 61 -11.16 0.66 -14.22
C VAL A 61 -9.97 0.05 -14.96
N VAL A 62 -9.90 0.36 -16.25
CA VAL A 62 -8.81 -0.11 -17.13
C VAL A 62 -7.59 0.78 -16.98
N GLY A 63 -6.44 0.15 -16.90
CA GLY A 63 -5.14 0.78 -16.97
C GLY A 63 -4.14 -0.10 -17.71
N ARG A 64 -2.90 0.32 -17.72
CA ARG A 64 -1.81 -0.44 -18.34
C ARG A 64 -0.53 -0.33 -17.52
N ALA A 65 0.32 -1.36 -17.61
CA ALA A 65 1.68 -1.33 -17.14
C ALA A 65 2.61 -1.39 -18.35
N GLU A 66 3.45 -0.38 -18.54
CA GLU A 66 4.50 -0.35 -19.54
C GLU A 66 5.81 -0.80 -18.90
N ILE A 67 6.32 -1.95 -19.32
CA ILE A 67 7.54 -2.55 -18.79
C ILE A 67 8.73 -2.06 -19.60
N LEU A 68 9.83 -1.74 -18.93
CA LEU A 68 11.06 -1.36 -19.61
C LEU A 68 11.58 -2.52 -20.47
N PRO A 69 12.02 -2.27 -21.71
CA PRO A 69 12.36 -3.33 -22.68
C PRO A 69 13.37 -4.36 -22.18
N GLN A 70 14.31 -3.95 -21.32
CA GLN A 70 15.30 -4.87 -20.73
C GLN A 70 14.70 -5.94 -19.81
N TYR A 71 13.45 -5.79 -19.38
CA TYR A 71 12.73 -6.75 -18.53
C TYR A 71 11.66 -7.55 -19.29
N ALA A 72 11.55 -7.38 -20.62
CA ALA A 72 10.52 -8.01 -21.43
C ALA A 72 10.49 -9.55 -21.28
N GLU A 73 11.65 -10.20 -21.17
CA GLU A 73 11.76 -11.65 -20.99
C GLU A 73 11.10 -12.13 -19.69
N GLY A 74 11.03 -11.26 -18.66
CA GLY A 74 10.36 -11.54 -17.38
C GLY A 74 8.84 -11.67 -17.50
N LEU A 75 8.23 -11.27 -18.62
CA LEU A 75 6.80 -11.39 -18.87
C LEU A 75 6.39 -12.78 -19.42
N LYS A 76 7.36 -13.61 -19.75
CA LYS A 76 7.10 -14.96 -20.26
C LYS A 76 6.21 -15.73 -19.28
N ASP A 77 5.20 -16.41 -19.82
CA ASP A 77 4.22 -17.24 -19.09
C ASP A 77 3.33 -16.48 -18.10
N LEU A 78 3.39 -15.13 -18.05
CA LEU A 78 2.54 -14.31 -17.17
C LEU A 78 1.08 -14.29 -17.65
N ASP A 79 0.83 -14.48 -18.93
CA ASP A 79 -0.49 -14.53 -19.56
C ASP A 79 -1.35 -15.72 -19.09
N GLY A 80 -0.71 -16.73 -18.48
CA GLY A 80 -1.41 -17.85 -17.82
C GLY A 80 -2.13 -17.46 -16.52
N PHE A 81 -1.91 -16.25 -15.99
CA PHE A 81 -2.52 -15.81 -14.72
C PHE A 81 -3.61 -14.78 -14.96
N SER A 82 -4.75 -14.96 -14.31
CA SER A 82 -5.88 -14.02 -14.36
C SER A 82 -5.67 -12.77 -13.52
N HIS A 83 -4.87 -12.86 -12.44
CA HIS A 83 -4.60 -11.77 -11.52
C HIS A 83 -3.11 -11.70 -11.19
N ILE A 84 -2.64 -10.48 -10.98
CA ILE A 84 -1.27 -10.19 -10.60
C ILE A 84 -1.23 -9.23 -9.42
N ILE A 85 -0.15 -9.31 -8.64
CA ILE A 85 0.18 -8.38 -7.58
C ILE A 85 1.14 -7.36 -8.17
N LEU A 86 0.80 -6.09 -8.06
CA LEU A 86 1.67 -4.96 -8.40
C LEU A 86 2.29 -4.41 -7.13
N LEU A 87 3.61 -4.28 -7.10
CA LEU A 87 4.35 -3.51 -6.11
C LEU A 87 4.84 -2.22 -6.76
N TYR A 88 4.54 -1.07 -6.16
CA TYR A 88 4.83 0.22 -6.78
C TYR A 88 5.21 1.27 -5.75
N HIS A 89 5.78 2.38 -6.22
CA HIS A 89 6.18 3.50 -5.38
C HIS A 89 5.10 4.57 -5.36
N PHE A 90 4.67 4.99 -4.16
CA PHE A 90 3.80 6.16 -3.96
C PHE A 90 4.61 7.44 -4.24
N HIS A 91 4.86 7.73 -5.50
CA HIS A 91 5.81 8.76 -5.95
C HIS A 91 5.40 10.20 -5.60
N ARG A 92 4.12 10.44 -5.30
CA ARG A 92 3.61 11.75 -4.82
C ARG A 92 3.60 11.85 -3.29
N SER A 93 3.91 10.76 -2.56
CA SER A 93 3.92 10.77 -1.10
C SER A 93 5.24 11.31 -0.58
N THR A 94 5.19 12.33 0.26
CA THR A 94 6.35 12.94 0.91
C THR A 94 6.32 12.73 2.41
N GLY A 95 7.47 12.37 2.99
CA GLY A 95 7.59 12.10 4.42
C GLY A 95 6.77 10.91 4.90
N PHE A 96 6.68 10.75 6.22
CA PHE A 96 5.83 9.71 6.83
C PHE A 96 5.29 10.17 8.19
N LYS A 97 4.22 9.51 8.63
CA LYS A 97 3.66 9.65 9.97
C LYS A 97 3.41 8.26 10.55
N LEU A 98 3.88 8.01 11.77
CA LEU A 98 3.68 6.70 12.42
C LEU A 98 2.24 6.49 12.92
N THR A 99 1.45 7.56 12.97
CA THR A 99 0.02 7.52 13.30
C THR A 99 -0.74 8.33 12.25
N VAL A 100 -1.79 7.74 11.68
CA VAL A 100 -2.61 8.34 10.62
C VAL A 100 -4.09 8.08 10.87
N THR A 101 -4.96 8.96 10.40
CA THR A 101 -6.41 8.70 10.35
C THR A 101 -6.74 8.13 8.97
N PRO A 102 -7.03 6.81 8.85
CA PRO A 102 -7.32 6.20 7.56
C PRO A 102 -8.68 6.65 7.01
N PHE A 103 -8.89 6.52 5.68
CA PHE A 103 -10.14 6.96 5.03
C PHE A 103 -11.41 6.31 5.59
N LEU A 104 -11.33 5.07 6.05
CA LEU A 104 -12.48 4.31 6.55
C LEU A 104 -12.70 4.46 8.07
N ASP A 105 -11.96 5.34 8.73
CA ASP A 105 -12.07 5.59 10.17
C ASP A 105 -11.98 7.08 10.49
N THR A 106 -12.47 7.44 11.66
CA THR A 106 -12.36 8.79 12.23
C THR A 106 -11.31 8.85 13.35
N ARG A 107 -10.74 7.72 13.75
CA ARG A 107 -9.77 7.61 14.83
C ARG A 107 -8.36 7.46 14.27
N PRO A 108 -7.34 8.04 14.93
CA PRO A 108 -5.95 7.76 14.60
C PRO A 108 -5.61 6.27 14.78
N ARG A 109 -4.83 5.72 13.84
CA ARG A 109 -4.36 4.34 13.85
C ARG A 109 -2.85 4.30 13.64
N GLY A 110 -2.19 3.30 14.20
CA GLY A 110 -0.79 3.05 13.87
C GLY A 110 -0.65 2.81 12.37
N LEU A 111 0.34 3.42 11.73
CA LEU A 111 0.57 3.37 10.29
C LEU A 111 0.56 1.95 9.73
N PHE A 112 1.25 1.01 10.42
CA PHE A 112 1.38 -0.38 9.95
C PHE A 112 0.08 -1.20 10.10
N ALA A 113 -0.93 -0.67 10.81
CA ALA A 113 -2.28 -1.21 10.81
C ALA A 113 -3.15 -0.63 9.68
N THR A 114 -2.57 0.06 8.71
CA THR A 114 -3.24 0.69 7.56
C THR A 114 -2.48 0.45 6.26
N ARG A 115 -3.10 0.78 5.13
CA ARG A 115 -2.44 0.86 3.81
C ARG A 115 -2.22 2.30 3.34
N ALA A 116 -2.17 3.26 4.27
CA ALA A 116 -1.92 4.67 3.97
C ALA A 116 -0.57 4.89 3.27
N PRO A 117 -0.44 5.86 2.35
CA PRO A 117 0.75 6.04 1.51
C PRO A 117 1.94 6.70 2.22
N LYS A 118 1.70 7.53 3.26
CA LYS A 118 2.77 8.26 4.00
C LYS A 118 3.54 7.31 4.92
N ARG A 119 4.40 6.48 4.31
CA ARG A 119 5.16 5.39 4.94
C ARG A 119 6.66 5.65 4.90
N PRO A 120 7.46 5.11 5.84
CA PRO A 120 8.94 5.19 5.77
C PRO A 120 9.49 4.66 4.44
N ASN A 121 8.93 3.55 3.96
CA ASN A 121 9.11 3.05 2.60
C ASN A 121 7.76 3.19 1.91
N ALA A 122 7.63 4.14 1.00
CA ALA A 122 6.38 4.48 0.33
C ALA A 122 6.02 3.46 -0.76
N ILE A 123 5.91 2.17 -0.37
CA ILE A 123 5.59 1.05 -1.27
C ILE A 123 4.10 0.74 -1.18
N GLY A 124 3.44 0.73 -2.32
CA GLY A 124 2.07 0.29 -2.50
C GLY A 124 1.98 -1.13 -3.02
N MET A 125 0.82 -1.74 -2.83
CA MET A 125 0.50 -3.08 -3.31
C MET A 125 -0.96 -3.13 -3.74
N SER A 126 -1.22 -3.59 -4.97
CA SER A 126 -2.56 -3.84 -5.49
C SER A 126 -2.63 -5.20 -6.16
N VAL A 127 -3.74 -5.90 -5.98
CA VAL A 127 -4.08 -7.10 -6.76
C VAL A 127 -5.03 -6.63 -7.85
N VAL A 128 -4.61 -6.82 -9.10
CA VAL A 128 -5.36 -6.37 -10.29
C VAL A 128 -5.61 -7.54 -11.24
N ARG A 129 -6.60 -7.41 -12.11
CA ARG A 129 -6.88 -8.39 -13.14
C ARG A 129 -5.98 -8.13 -14.36
N LEU A 130 -5.29 -9.14 -14.84
CA LEU A 130 -4.53 -9.12 -16.09
C LEU A 130 -5.48 -9.53 -17.24
N THR A 131 -5.64 -8.68 -18.23
CA THR A 131 -6.57 -8.90 -19.34
C THR A 131 -5.87 -9.05 -20.70
N GLY A 132 -4.61 -8.66 -20.80
CA GLY A 132 -3.82 -8.84 -22.03
C GLY A 132 -2.37 -8.45 -21.86
N ILE A 133 -1.52 -8.99 -22.73
CA ILE A 133 -0.10 -8.63 -22.85
C ILE A 133 0.21 -8.45 -24.32
N GLU A 134 0.74 -7.28 -24.69
CA GLU A 134 1.21 -6.97 -26.05
C GLU A 134 2.62 -6.39 -25.97
N GLY A 135 3.61 -7.21 -26.36
CA GLY A 135 5.01 -6.84 -26.23
C GLY A 135 5.41 -6.59 -24.78
N VAL A 136 5.67 -5.34 -24.43
CA VAL A 136 6.03 -4.92 -23.07
C VAL A 136 4.88 -4.23 -22.32
N THR A 137 3.69 -4.19 -22.91
CA THR A 137 2.51 -3.53 -22.35
C THR A 137 1.52 -4.56 -21.82
N LEU A 138 1.19 -4.46 -20.56
CA LEU A 138 0.15 -5.23 -19.90
C LEU A 138 -1.12 -4.39 -19.83
N THR A 139 -2.25 -4.94 -20.29
CA THR A 139 -3.58 -4.36 -20.03
C THR A 139 -4.11 -4.96 -18.73
N ILE A 140 -4.51 -4.10 -17.81
CA ILE A 140 -4.96 -4.48 -16.46
C ILE A 140 -6.29 -3.82 -16.13
N GLU A 141 -7.08 -4.44 -15.28
CA GLU A 141 -8.31 -3.85 -14.73
C GLU A 141 -8.26 -3.82 -13.20
N ASP A 142 -9.15 -3.01 -12.62
CA ASP A 142 -9.27 -2.74 -11.18
C ASP A 142 -8.08 -1.94 -10.61
N ILE A 143 -7.48 -1.06 -11.45
CA ILE A 143 -6.33 -0.26 -11.05
C ILE A 143 -6.75 0.95 -10.19
N ASP A 144 -6.07 1.12 -9.05
CA ASP A 144 -6.35 2.14 -8.03
C ASP A 144 -5.15 3.07 -7.75
N VAL A 145 -4.27 3.26 -8.73
CA VAL A 145 -3.06 4.07 -8.59
C VAL A 145 -3.10 5.31 -9.49
N LEU A 146 -2.33 6.34 -9.14
CA LEU A 146 -2.13 7.52 -9.99
C LEU A 146 -1.46 7.16 -11.31
N ASP A 147 -1.78 7.89 -12.35
CA ASP A 147 -1.05 7.84 -13.60
C ASP A 147 0.44 8.18 -13.41
N GLY A 148 1.31 7.51 -14.16
CA GLY A 148 2.75 7.68 -14.06
C GLY A 148 3.40 7.04 -12.81
N THR A 149 2.69 6.18 -12.07
CA THR A 149 3.24 5.52 -10.89
C THR A 149 4.36 4.54 -11.25
N PRO A 150 5.57 4.68 -10.66
CA PRO A 150 6.69 3.76 -10.89
C PRO A 150 6.37 2.36 -10.38
N LEU A 151 6.45 1.37 -11.26
CA LEU A 151 6.27 -0.05 -10.95
C LEU A 151 7.61 -0.65 -10.51
N LEU A 152 7.60 -1.33 -9.35
CA LEU A 152 8.81 -1.93 -8.76
C LEU A 152 8.89 -3.43 -9.02
N ASP A 153 7.75 -4.14 -9.01
CA ASP A 153 7.72 -5.59 -9.18
C ASP A 153 6.32 -6.07 -9.58
N ILE A 154 6.28 -7.23 -10.23
CA ILE A 154 5.05 -7.97 -10.55
C ILE A 154 5.19 -9.38 -9.99
N LYS A 155 4.13 -9.87 -9.34
CA LYS A 155 4.04 -11.27 -8.91
C LYS A 155 2.71 -11.89 -9.35
N PRO A 156 2.66 -13.17 -9.70
CA PRO A 156 1.39 -13.83 -9.94
C PRO A 156 0.59 -13.92 -8.64
N TYR A 157 -0.72 -13.68 -8.72
CA TYR A 157 -1.61 -13.90 -7.59
C TYR A 157 -2.12 -15.33 -7.60
N VAL A 158 -1.71 -16.13 -6.62
CA VAL A 158 -2.07 -17.54 -6.48
C VAL A 158 -2.67 -17.77 -5.10
N PRO A 159 -4.01 -17.88 -4.97
CA PRO A 159 -4.66 -18.02 -3.65
C PRO A 159 -4.13 -19.17 -2.79
N ALA A 160 -3.64 -20.24 -3.43
CA ALA A 160 -3.10 -21.39 -2.72
C ALA A 160 -1.72 -21.14 -2.05
N PHE A 161 -1.01 -20.09 -2.43
CA PHE A 161 0.29 -19.77 -1.82
C PHE A 161 0.13 -19.13 -0.43
N ASP A 162 -0.99 -18.43 -0.20
CA ASP A 162 -1.28 -17.75 1.06
C ASP A 162 -2.63 -18.20 1.65
N PRO A 163 -2.86 -19.50 1.88
CA PRO A 163 -4.13 -19.98 2.41
C PRO A 163 -4.28 -19.52 3.87
N GLN A 164 -5.25 -18.64 4.11
CA GLN A 164 -5.50 -18.09 5.44
C GLN A 164 -6.80 -18.61 6.02
N THR A 165 -6.76 -19.07 7.27
CA THR A 165 -7.93 -19.44 8.06
C THR A 165 -8.00 -18.59 9.33
N LYS A 166 -9.21 -18.42 9.89
CA LYS A 166 -9.42 -17.65 11.15
C LYS A 166 -8.92 -16.20 11.07
N ILE A 167 -9.15 -15.54 9.94
CA ILE A 167 -8.72 -14.17 9.68
C ILE A 167 -9.43 -13.20 10.63
N ARG A 168 -8.68 -12.26 11.20
CA ARG A 168 -9.19 -11.10 11.94
C ARG A 168 -8.82 -9.84 11.19
N THR A 169 -9.78 -8.95 10.96
CA THR A 169 -9.60 -7.72 10.18
C THR A 169 -9.38 -6.47 11.05
N GLY A 170 -9.21 -6.67 12.37
CA GLY A 170 -8.92 -5.58 13.30
C GLY A 170 -10.00 -4.50 13.27
N TRP A 171 -9.59 -3.24 13.25
CA TRP A 171 -10.48 -2.09 13.22
C TRP A 171 -11.35 -2.01 11.94
N LEU A 172 -10.95 -2.68 10.85
CA LEU A 172 -11.73 -2.77 9.62
C LEU A 172 -12.97 -3.69 9.74
N ALA A 173 -13.12 -4.47 10.81
CA ALA A 173 -14.27 -5.35 10.97
C ALA A 173 -15.62 -4.63 10.88
N THR A 174 -15.67 -3.35 11.32
CA THR A 174 -16.87 -2.49 11.26
C THR A 174 -16.97 -1.67 9.97
N ALA A 175 -15.97 -1.75 9.10
CA ALA A 175 -15.88 -0.99 7.85
C ALA A 175 -15.90 -1.90 6.60
N THR A 176 -16.20 -3.19 6.75
CA THR A 176 -16.26 -4.16 5.67
C THR A 176 -17.25 -3.72 4.59
N GLY A 177 -16.82 -3.76 3.32
CA GLY A 177 -17.61 -3.33 2.15
C GLY A 177 -17.63 -1.81 1.90
N ARG A 178 -17.20 -0.97 2.85
CA ARG A 178 -17.20 0.49 2.66
C ARG A 178 -16.12 0.99 1.69
N ALA A 179 -15.05 0.22 1.51
CA ALA A 179 -13.95 0.58 0.60
C ALA A 179 -14.39 0.67 -0.87
N GLU A 180 -15.43 -0.04 -1.29
CA GLU A 180 -15.93 -0.05 -2.66
C GLU A 180 -16.48 1.32 -3.08
N GLY A 181 -17.19 2.00 -2.21
CA GLY A 181 -17.81 3.30 -2.46
C GLY A 181 -16.98 4.50 -1.98
N HIS A 182 -15.90 4.27 -1.24
CA HIS A 182 -15.13 5.37 -0.67
C HIS A 182 -14.09 5.91 -1.66
N ARG A 183 -13.94 7.24 -1.66
CA ARG A 183 -12.93 7.96 -2.47
C ARG A 183 -11.96 8.69 -1.56
N SER A 184 -10.74 8.88 -2.05
CA SER A 184 -9.71 9.65 -1.36
C SER A 184 -10.10 11.13 -1.23
N ASP A 185 -9.65 11.74 -0.16
CA ASP A 185 -9.68 13.18 0.09
C ASP A 185 -8.24 13.71 0.23
N ASP A 186 -8.07 14.93 0.72
CA ASP A 186 -6.80 15.64 0.84
C ASP A 186 -5.91 15.18 2.02
N ARG A 187 -6.35 14.24 2.86
CA ARG A 187 -5.63 13.88 4.11
C ARG A 187 -4.25 13.26 3.90
N PHE A 188 -3.92 12.85 2.69
CA PHE A 188 -2.61 12.29 2.33
C PHE A 188 -1.89 13.07 1.22
N THR A 189 -2.36 14.26 0.88
CA THR A 189 -1.67 15.18 -0.03
C THR A 189 -0.45 15.86 0.62
#